data_fafcfed44eea7d55f012ed5f59a1e641
#
_entry.id   fafcfed44eea7d55f012ed5f59a1e641
#
_cell.length_a   1.000
_cell.length_b   1.000
_cell.length_c   1.000
_cell.angle_alpha   90.00
_cell.angle_beta   90.00
_cell.angle_gamma   90.00
#
_symmetry.space_group_name_H-M   'P 1'
#
loop_
_entity.id
_entity.type
_entity.pdbx_description
1 polymer ?
#
loop_
_entity_poly.entity_id
_entity_poly.type
_entity_poly.pdbx_seq_one_letter_code
_entity_poly.pdbx_strand_id
1 'polypeptide(L)'
;MAELVNITIDGKSIQAEKGKNLMQVARENGIFIPSLCYYEHIEPPLGTCRVCTCKMNGKYNPACTEKVYEGLVVEANTPELNDTRKALVEMMFAEGNHICPACEKSGNCDLQHMGYELGVSSTRFQHLFKDRLIDFNPQRMVMEHNRCIKCLRCVVEVKTNEGKKVFNYQERGNETFVGIDYEQEAKLTEEQASNAMHICPTGAIIVRGVSLAAPFGDRKFDMESVQKDYNKKKPSHKNRPPVMGKKIVATVSLAGCFGCHMSLLDIDTDLLDVVELVSFDKSPLTDFKTFTSRCHIGLIEGGVCNSENVETLRKFREHCDILVSLGECSVWGGLPSMRNSIPLSECLEEAYLNSPTSEPGCNIIPYHEDLPKILDRVYACNEIVKIDYYIPGCPPDANHIWKAVKNILWGEEYSILYSEFKYD
;
A
#
# COMPACT_ATOMS: atom_id res chain seq x y z
N MET A 1 -39.13 22.18 -10.02
CA MET A 1 -38.66 20.85 -10.45
C MET A 1 -37.37 21.12 -11.20
N ALA A 2 -36.30 20.38 -10.91
CA ALA A 2 -35.04 20.53 -11.65
C ALA A 2 -35.27 20.15 -13.13
N GLU A 3 -34.70 20.92 -14.06
CA GLU A 3 -34.75 20.64 -15.49
C GLU A 3 -33.91 19.39 -15.79
N LEU A 4 -34.52 18.34 -16.30
CA LEU A 4 -33.83 17.11 -16.71
C LEU A 4 -33.31 17.25 -18.14
N VAL A 5 -32.10 16.78 -18.36
CA VAL A 5 -31.42 16.77 -19.67
C VAL A 5 -30.97 15.36 -20.03
N ASN A 6 -30.92 15.05 -21.32
CA ASN A 6 -30.43 13.79 -21.84
C ASN A 6 -28.97 13.94 -22.27
N ILE A 7 -28.13 13.07 -21.75
CA ILE A 7 -26.70 13.00 -22.09
C ILE A 7 -26.33 11.58 -22.48
N THR A 8 -25.19 11.41 -23.11
CA THR A 8 -24.66 10.08 -23.45
C THR A 8 -23.25 9.95 -22.92
N ILE A 9 -22.97 8.86 -22.15
CA ILE A 9 -21.63 8.52 -21.69
C ILE A 9 -21.29 7.11 -22.19
N ASP A 10 -20.25 6.97 -22.99
CA ASP A 10 -19.80 5.72 -23.62
C ASP A 10 -20.95 4.96 -24.32
N GLY A 11 -21.80 5.70 -25.04
CA GLY A 11 -22.95 5.15 -25.74
C GLY A 11 -24.19 4.85 -24.85
N LYS A 12 -24.10 4.98 -23.52
CA LYS A 12 -25.21 4.83 -22.59
C LYS A 12 -25.99 6.15 -22.46
N SER A 13 -27.27 6.14 -22.79
CA SER A 13 -28.17 7.28 -22.59
C SER A 13 -28.52 7.44 -21.10
N ILE A 14 -28.35 8.62 -20.55
CA ILE A 14 -28.56 8.98 -19.15
C ILE A 14 -29.40 10.24 -19.06
N GLN A 15 -30.36 10.23 -18.16
CA GLN A 15 -31.14 11.40 -17.78
C GLN A 15 -30.59 11.99 -16.47
N ALA A 16 -30.23 13.27 -16.46
CA ALA A 16 -29.64 13.94 -15.32
C ALA A 16 -30.15 15.35 -15.14
N GLU A 17 -29.99 15.93 -13.96
CA GLU A 17 -30.34 17.33 -13.68
C GLU A 17 -29.35 18.26 -14.40
N LYS A 18 -29.89 19.22 -15.15
CA LYS A 18 -29.11 20.25 -15.86
C LYS A 18 -28.21 21.02 -14.88
N GLY A 19 -26.93 21.16 -15.26
CA GLY A 19 -25.95 21.87 -14.46
C GLY A 19 -25.32 21.07 -13.34
N LYS A 20 -25.72 19.81 -13.13
CA LYS A 20 -25.05 18.89 -12.18
C LYS A 20 -23.65 18.56 -12.68
N ASN A 21 -22.72 18.27 -11.76
CA ASN A 21 -21.36 17.93 -12.11
C ASN A 21 -21.31 16.57 -12.83
N LEU A 22 -20.56 16.48 -13.94
CA LEU A 22 -20.45 15.25 -14.74
C LEU A 22 -19.89 14.04 -13.96
N MET A 23 -18.91 14.26 -13.05
CA MET A 23 -18.37 13.21 -12.21
C MET A 23 -19.42 12.59 -11.28
N GLN A 24 -20.30 13.44 -10.72
CA GLN A 24 -21.42 12.97 -9.86
C GLN A 24 -22.42 12.16 -10.67
N VAL A 25 -22.82 12.67 -11.83
CA VAL A 25 -23.76 11.97 -12.73
C VAL A 25 -23.18 10.62 -13.18
N ALA A 26 -21.91 10.57 -13.57
CA ALA A 26 -21.26 9.31 -13.94
C ALA A 26 -21.28 8.30 -12.79
N ARG A 27 -20.90 8.71 -11.58
CA ARG A 27 -20.90 7.86 -10.38
C ARG A 27 -22.29 7.32 -10.05
N GLU A 28 -23.34 8.16 -10.07
CA GLU A 28 -24.71 7.76 -9.81
C GLU A 28 -25.23 6.73 -10.82
N ASN A 29 -24.66 6.70 -12.02
CA ASN A 29 -25.01 5.76 -13.07
C ASN A 29 -24.06 4.56 -13.19
N GLY A 30 -23.16 4.38 -12.18
CA GLY A 30 -22.22 3.25 -12.14
C GLY A 30 -21.10 3.35 -13.18
N ILE A 31 -20.80 4.55 -13.69
CA ILE A 31 -19.71 4.80 -14.64
C ILE A 31 -18.52 5.38 -13.89
N PHE A 32 -17.41 4.65 -13.93
CA PHE A 32 -16.18 5.07 -13.29
C PHE A 32 -15.37 5.99 -14.21
N ILE A 33 -15.14 7.23 -13.77
CA ILE A 33 -14.22 8.17 -14.40
C ILE A 33 -13.07 8.39 -13.40
N PRO A 34 -11.82 8.02 -13.75
CA PRO A 34 -10.69 8.14 -12.84
C PRO A 34 -10.39 9.60 -12.48
N SER A 35 -10.02 9.86 -11.23
CA SER A 35 -9.60 11.19 -10.78
C SER A 35 -8.78 11.13 -9.50
N LEU A 36 -7.81 12.05 -9.35
CA LEU A 36 -6.98 12.17 -8.15
C LEU A 36 -7.17 13.49 -7.39
N CYS A 37 -7.62 14.56 -8.04
CA CYS A 37 -7.85 15.85 -7.38
C CYS A 37 -9.32 16.12 -7.08
N TYR A 38 -10.25 15.41 -7.72
CA TYR A 38 -11.68 15.61 -7.48
C TYR A 38 -12.07 15.13 -6.08
N TYR A 39 -12.72 16.01 -5.34
CA TYR A 39 -13.32 15.74 -4.04
C TYR A 39 -14.65 16.46 -4.01
N GLU A 40 -15.75 15.74 -3.73
CA GLU A 40 -17.12 16.24 -3.95
C GLU A 40 -17.48 17.44 -3.08
N HIS A 41 -16.79 17.62 -1.95
CA HIS A 41 -17.02 18.74 -1.02
C HIS A 41 -16.24 20.00 -1.42
N ILE A 42 -15.39 19.95 -2.45
CA ILE A 42 -14.63 21.10 -2.95
C ILE A 42 -15.34 21.73 -4.15
N GLU A 43 -15.90 22.93 -3.93
CA GLU A 43 -16.55 23.71 -4.97
C GLU A 43 -15.88 25.10 -5.07
N PRO A 44 -15.44 25.57 -6.25
CA PRO A 44 -15.42 24.84 -7.52
C PRO A 44 -14.38 23.68 -7.54
N PRO A 45 -14.60 22.64 -8.37
CA PRO A 45 -13.67 21.53 -8.50
C PRO A 45 -12.29 21.96 -9.00
N LEU A 46 -11.23 21.32 -8.48
CA LEU A 46 -9.85 21.77 -8.66
C LEU A 46 -9.29 21.63 -10.09
N GLY A 47 -9.63 20.55 -10.79
CA GLY A 47 -9.19 20.30 -12.18
C GLY A 47 -7.67 20.16 -12.38
N THR A 48 -6.88 19.93 -11.31
CA THR A 48 -5.41 20.01 -11.35
C THR A 48 -4.75 18.75 -11.90
N CYS A 49 -5.23 17.55 -11.58
CA CYS A 49 -4.55 16.29 -11.93
C CYS A 49 -4.74 15.84 -13.37
N ARG A 50 -5.79 16.30 -14.06
CA ARG A 50 -6.16 15.95 -15.45
C ARG A 50 -6.46 14.47 -15.71
N VAL A 51 -6.39 13.59 -14.73
CA VAL A 51 -6.65 12.15 -14.90
C VAL A 51 -8.11 11.88 -15.32
N CYS A 52 -9.05 12.78 -14.96
CA CYS A 52 -10.45 12.69 -15.38
C CYS A 52 -10.76 13.23 -16.78
N THR A 53 -9.75 13.51 -17.61
CA THR A 53 -9.97 13.98 -18.99
C THR A 53 -10.81 13.00 -19.78
N CYS A 54 -11.90 13.49 -20.37
CA CYS A 54 -12.79 12.79 -21.29
C CYS A 54 -12.90 13.54 -22.61
N LYS A 55 -13.35 12.88 -23.65
CA LYS A 55 -13.67 13.54 -24.92
C LYS A 55 -15.16 13.88 -24.95
N MET A 56 -15.48 15.17 -24.95
CA MET A 56 -16.84 15.72 -24.85
C MET A 56 -17.18 16.49 -26.11
N ASN A 57 -18.18 16.02 -26.82
CA ASN A 57 -18.55 16.57 -28.14
C ASN A 57 -17.31 16.78 -29.04
N GLY A 58 -16.37 15.82 -29.04
CA GLY A 58 -15.13 15.83 -29.82
C GLY A 58 -13.96 16.63 -29.22
N LYS A 59 -14.11 17.27 -28.04
CA LYS A 59 -13.05 18.04 -27.36
C LYS A 59 -12.61 17.38 -26.06
N TYR A 60 -11.32 17.47 -25.72
CA TYR A 60 -10.76 16.92 -24.48
C TYR A 60 -10.91 17.93 -23.34
N ASN A 61 -11.72 17.58 -22.33
CA ASN A 61 -11.95 18.40 -21.14
C ASN A 61 -11.89 17.54 -19.87
N PRO A 62 -11.51 18.11 -18.72
CA PRO A 62 -11.55 17.39 -17.44
C PRO A 62 -12.99 17.27 -16.94
N ALA A 63 -13.48 16.05 -16.79
CA ALA A 63 -14.87 15.78 -16.39
C ALA A 63 -15.25 16.39 -15.04
N CYS A 64 -14.29 16.54 -14.11
CA CYS A 64 -14.55 17.11 -12.79
C CYS A 64 -14.99 18.57 -12.81
N THR A 65 -14.64 19.33 -13.85
CA THR A 65 -15.03 20.75 -13.99
C THR A 65 -16.23 20.97 -14.90
N GLU A 66 -16.74 19.91 -15.53
CA GLU A 66 -17.85 20.01 -16.48
C GLU A 66 -19.21 19.81 -15.81
N LYS A 67 -20.19 20.59 -16.30
CA LYS A 67 -21.59 20.49 -15.91
C LYS A 67 -22.40 19.90 -17.07
N VAL A 68 -23.36 19.04 -16.74
CA VAL A 68 -24.19 18.39 -17.75
C VAL A 68 -25.20 19.35 -18.36
N TYR A 69 -25.43 19.22 -19.65
CA TYR A 69 -26.38 19.97 -20.45
C TYR A 69 -26.99 19.09 -21.55
N GLU A 70 -28.11 19.51 -22.12
CA GLU A 70 -28.83 18.74 -23.13
C GLU A 70 -27.95 18.40 -24.34
N GLY A 71 -27.93 17.14 -24.75
CA GLY A 71 -27.16 16.65 -25.89
C GLY A 71 -25.66 16.50 -25.66
N LEU A 72 -25.17 16.53 -24.39
CA LEU A 72 -23.77 16.25 -24.08
C LEU A 72 -23.42 14.78 -24.39
N VAL A 73 -22.44 14.57 -25.28
CA VAL A 73 -21.89 13.26 -25.61
C VAL A 73 -20.48 13.14 -25.04
N VAL A 74 -20.25 12.13 -24.18
CA VAL A 74 -19.00 11.90 -23.47
C VAL A 74 -18.42 10.54 -23.85
N GLU A 75 -17.21 10.51 -24.35
CA GLU A 75 -16.38 9.33 -24.43
C GLU A 75 -15.46 9.33 -23.19
N ALA A 76 -15.71 8.45 -22.23
CA ALA A 76 -14.99 8.40 -20.96
C ALA A 76 -13.96 7.26 -20.91
N ASN A 77 -14.15 6.18 -21.65
CA ASN A 77 -13.31 5.00 -21.61
C ASN A 77 -12.93 4.54 -23.04
N THR A 78 -11.85 5.14 -23.57
CA THR A 78 -11.26 4.73 -24.85
C THR A 78 -9.79 4.35 -24.66
N PRO A 79 -9.19 3.51 -25.54
CA PRO A 79 -7.78 3.15 -25.45
C PRO A 79 -6.85 4.38 -25.43
N GLU A 80 -7.13 5.39 -26.23
CA GLU A 80 -6.37 6.65 -26.29
C GLU A 80 -6.43 7.43 -24.97
N LEU A 81 -7.62 7.56 -24.38
CA LEU A 81 -7.80 8.22 -23.07
C LEU A 81 -7.08 7.45 -21.97
N ASN A 82 -7.16 6.15 -21.99
CA ASN A 82 -6.53 5.32 -20.98
C ASN A 82 -5.00 5.34 -21.07
N ASP A 83 -4.41 5.38 -22.29
CA ASP A 83 -2.96 5.57 -22.44
C ASP A 83 -2.51 6.96 -21.96
N THR A 84 -3.28 8.01 -22.27
CA THR A 84 -3.03 9.35 -21.76
C THR A 84 -3.10 9.40 -20.23
N ARG A 85 -4.10 8.80 -19.62
CA ARG A 85 -4.26 8.69 -18.16
C ARG A 85 -3.12 7.90 -17.53
N LYS A 86 -2.73 6.79 -18.17
CA LYS A 86 -1.58 5.98 -17.75
C LYS A 86 -0.32 6.82 -17.73
N ALA A 87 -0.04 7.59 -18.79
CA ALA A 87 1.12 8.50 -18.85
C ALA A 87 1.09 9.54 -17.71
N LEU A 88 -0.06 10.14 -17.41
CA LEU A 88 -0.20 11.10 -16.31
C LEU A 88 0.09 10.45 -14.94
N VAL A 89 -0.42 9.26 -14.71
CA VAL A 89 -0.18 8.51 -13.45
C VAL A 89 1.28 8.08 -13.34
N GLU A 90 1.89 7.61 -14.43
CA GLU A 90 3.32 7.28 -14.48
C GLU A 90 4.20 8.49 -14.18
N MET A 91 3.87 9.68 -14.70
CA MET A 91 4.59 10.92 -14.36
C MET A 91 4.49 11.26 -12.88
N MET A 92 3.32 11.05 -12.25
CA MET A 92 3.16 11.26 -10.80
C MET A 92 4.03 10.29 -9.98
N PHE A 93 4.19 9.05 -10.44
CA PHE A 93 5.12 8.10 -9.83
C PHE A 93 6.59 8.48 -10.09
N ALA A 94 6.92 9.03 -11.27
CA ALA A 94 8.27 9.47 -11.59
C ALA A 94 8.70 10.74 -10.83
N GLU A 95 7.75 11.62 -10.46
CA GLU A 95 8.00 12.83 -9.68
C GLU A 95 8.00 12.63 -8.16
N GLY A 96 7.68 11.43 -7.68
CA GLY A 96 7.60 11.14 -6.26
C GLY A 96 8.31 9.84 -5.87
N ASN A 97 8.69 9.71 -4.62
CA ASN A 97 9.24 8.48 -4.07
C ASN A 97 8.14 7.69 -3.35
N HIS A 98 7.45 6.83 -4.10
CA HIS A 98 6.29 6.08 -3.64
C HIS A 98 6.66 4.64 -3.27
N ILE A 99 7.20 4.44 -2.07
CA ILE A 99 7.48 3.10 -1.51
C ILE A 99 6.19 2.54 -0.94
N CYS A 100 5.31 2.02 -1.81
CA CYS A 100 3.98 1.55 -1.45
C CYS A 100 3.95 0.48 -0.35
N PRO A 101 4.84 -0.52 -0.31
CA PRO A 101 4.79 -1.57 0.71
C PRO A 101 4.88 -1.06 2.15
N ALA A 102 5.66 -0.01 2.38
CA ALA A 102 5.85 0.58 3.71
C ALA A 102 5.02 1.86 3.95
N CYS A 103 4.10 2.17 3.06
CA CYS A 103 3.30 3.39 3.16
C CYS A 103 2.09 3.20 4.07
N GLU A 104 1.88 4.12 4.99
CA GLU A 104 0.74 4.14 5.92
C GLU A 104 -0.62 4.31 5.21
N LYS A 105 -0.61 4.54 3.90
CA LYS A 105 -1.79 4.65 3.04
C LYS A 105 -1.91 3.50 2.03
N SER A 106 -1.00 2.51 2.06
CA SER A 106 -1.01 1.38 1.13
C SER A 106 -2.35 0.64 1.12
N GLY A 107 -2.86 0.29 -0.04
CA GLY A 107 -4.19 -0.32 -0.20
C GLY A 107 -5.37 0.66 -0.10
N ASN A 108 -5.15 1.85 0.45
CA ASN A 108 -6.16 2.92 0.60
C ASN A 108 -5.76 4.21 -0.13
N CYS A 109 -4.76 4.13 -1.00
CA CYS A 109 -4.19 5.24 -1.75
C CYS A 109 -4.87 5.35 -3.12
N ASP A 110 -5.37 6.56 -3.47
CA ASP A 110 -6.02 6.80 -4.76
C ASP A 110 -5.02 6.72 -5.93
N LEU A 111 -3.75 7.14 -5.72
CA LEU A 111 -2.72 7.02 -6.76
C LEU A 111 -2.36 5.55 -7.03
N GLN A 112 -2.22 4.75 -5.98
CA GLN A 112 -1.97 3.30 -6.10
C GLN A 112 -3.14 2.63 -6.82
N HIS A 113 -4.38 2.97 -6.47
CA HIS A 113 -5.59 2.48 -7.16
C HIS A 113 -5.54 2.82 -8.66
N MET A 114 -5.25 4.06 -9.01
CA MET A 114 -5.13 4.44 -10.43
C MET A 114 -4.01 3.68 -11.15
N GLY A 115 -2.91 3.40 -10.47
CA GLY A 115 -1.83 2.56 -11.02
C GLY A 115 -2.33 1.15 -11.39
N TYR A 116 -3.11 0.52 -10.51
CA TYR A 116 -3.69 -0.80 -10.78
C TYR A 116 -4.74 -0.75 -11.90
N GLU A 117 -5.67 0.21 -11.86
CA GLU A 117 -6.73 0.37 -12.88
C GLU A 117 -6.16 0.59 -14.29
N LEU A 118 -5.08 1.32 -14.40
CA LEU A 118 -4.46 1.67 -15.68
C LEU A 118 -3.33 0.73 -16.08
N GLY A 119 -3.07 -0.32 -15.30
CA GLY A 119 -2.03 -1.31 -15.58
C GLY A 119 -0.60 -0.70 -15.59
N VAL A 120 -0.31 0.20 -14.63
CA VAL A 120 1.01 0.75 -14.44
C VAL A 120 1.86 -0.25 -13.66
N SER A 121 2.79 -0.92 -14.31
CA SER A 121 3.77 -1.82 -13.67
C SER A 121 5.10 -1.13 -13.38
N SER A 122 5.49 -0.21 -14.27
CA SER A 122 6.68 0.64 -14.15
C SER A 122 6.43 1.95 -14.88
N THR A 123 7.20 2.98 -14.59
CA THR A 123 7.09 4.25 -15.30
C THR A 123 7.92 4.24 -16.58
N ARG A 124 7.35 4.73 -17.68
CA ARG A 124 8.07 5.01 -18.95
C ARG A 124 9.00 6.22 -18.84
N PHE A 125 8.85 7.02 -17.78
CA PHE A 125 9.57 8.26 -17.58
C PHE A 125 10.72 8.05 -16.61
N GLN A 126 11.81 8.80 -16.80
CA GLN A 126 12.91 8.83 -15.85
C GLN A 126 12.42 9.37 -14.50
N HIS A 127 12.89 8.81 -13.39
CA HIS A 127 12.66 9.37 -12.08
C HIS A 127 13.31 10.74 -11.95
N LEU A 128 12.50 11.75 -11.65
CA LEU A 128 12.88 13.16 -11.57
C LEU A 128 12.41 13.79 -10.25
N PHE A 129 12.17 12.99 -9.22
CA PHE A 129 11.77 13.55 -7.94
C PHE A 129 12.94 14.28 -7.28
N LYS A 130 12.61 15.40 -6.65
CA LYS A 130 13.53 16.13 -5.80
C LYS A 130 13.42 15.54 -4.40
N ASP A 131 14.51 15.02 -3.89
CA ASP A 131 14.56 14.53 -2.52
C ASP A 131 14.29 15.68 -1.54
N ARG A 132 13.20 15.55 -0.79
CA ARG A 132 12.77 16.51 0.24
C ARG A 132 12.74 15.80 1.57
N LEU A 133 13.25 16.48 2.59
CA LEU A 133 13.19 15.97 3.95
C LEU A 133 11.73 15.79 4.38
N ILE A 134 11.47 14.74 5.13
CA ILE A 134 10.18 14.53 5.79
C ILE A 134 10.03 15.62 6.85
N ASP A 135 8.88 16.30 6.87
CA ASP A 135 8.59 17.32 7.87
C ASP A 135 7.93 16.71 9.11
N PHE A 136 8.73 16.58 10.17
CA PHE A 136 8.31 16.08 11.48
C PHE A 136 7.95 17.19 12.48
N ASN A 137 8.02 18.47 12.10
CA ASN A 137 7.78 19.58 13.03
C ASN A 137 6.33 19.77 13.47
N PRO A 138 5.30 19.46 12.63
CA PRO A 138 3.92 19.57 13.06
C PRO A 138 3.63 18.69 14.28
N GLN A 139 2.70 19.10 15.16
CA GLN A 139 2.43 18.39 16.41
C GLN A 139 1.67 17.08 16.19
N ARG A 140 0.66 17.09 15.31
CA ARG A 140 -0.30 15.97 15.13
C ARG A 140 0.03 15.11 13.93
N MET A 141 0.68 15.69 12.93
CA MET A 141 0.91 15.00 11.66
C MET A 141 2.38 15.08 11.22
N VAL A 142 2.69 14.33 10.20
CA VAL A 142 3.97 14.31 9.51
C VAL A 142 3.67 14.56 8.04
N MET A 143 4.48 15.35 7.35
CA MET A 143 4.36 15.58 5.92
C MET A 143 5.50 14.90 5.16
N GLU A 144 5.15 13.84 4.42
CA GLU A 144 6.06 13.18 3.49
C GLU A 144 5.92 13.82 2.10
N HIS A 145 6.77 14.82 1.86
CA HIS A 145 6.71 15.62 0.64
C HIS A 145 6.94 14.80 -0.63
N ASN A 146 7.75 13.75 -0.56
CA ASN A 146 8.09 12.91 -1.70
C ASN A 146 6.91 12.04 -2.19
N ARG A 147 5.83 11.96 -1.41
CA ARG A 147 4.58 11.28 -1.77
C ARG A 147 3.48 12.24 -2.25
N CYS A 148 3.76 13.55 -2.27
CA CYS A 148 2.75 14.57 -2.59
C CYS A 148 2.62 14.78 -4.10
N ILE A 149 1.44 14.53 -4.67
CA ILE A 149 1.11 14.76 -6.08
C ILE A 149 0.56 16.18 -6.37
N LYS A 150 0.67 17.10 -5.44
CA LYS A 150 0.28 18.52 -5.57
C LYS A 150 -1.17 18.73 -6.04
N CYS A 151 -2.09 17.87 -5.57
CA CYS A 151 -3.50 17.87 -5.99
C CYS A 151 -4.35 19.00 -5.42
N LEU A 152 -3.87 19.75 -4.43
CA LEU A 152 -4.53 20.87 -3.73
C LEU A 152 -5.68 20.52 -2.81
N ARG A 153 -6.12 19.28 -2.65
CA ARG A 153 -7.25 18.95 -1.78
C ARG A 153 -7.05 19.50 -0.36
N CYS A 154 -5.89 19.24 0.26
CA CYS A 154 -5.59 19.70 1.62
C CYS A 154 -5.51 21.23 1.74
N VAL A 155 -4.98 21.92 0.71
CA VAL A 155 -4.85 23.39 0.70
C VAL A 155 -6.20 24.08 0.72
N VAL A 156 -7.21 23.49 0.10
CA VAL A 156 -8.57 24.07 0.02
C VAL A 156 -9.43 23.66 1.19
N GLU A 157 -9.37 22.37 1.58
CA GLU A 157 -10.36 21.78 2.50
C GLU A 157 -9.92 21.81 3.96
N VAL A 158 -8.61 21.65 4.26
CA VAL A 158 -8.18 21.56 5.67
C VAL A 158 -8.05 22.94 6.28
N LYS A 159 -8.96 23.21 7.23
CA LYS A 159 -9.05 24.50 7.94
C LYS A 159 -9.27 24.26 9.43
N THR A 160 -8.81 25.22 10.23
CA THR A 160 -9.14 25.27 11.66
C THR A 160 -10.62 25.62 11.86
N ASN A 161 -11.12 25.49 13.09
CA ASN A 161 -12.48 25.93 13.46
C ASN A 161 -12.71 27.43 13.20
N GLU A 162 -11.64 28.24 13.13
CA GLU A 162 -11.68 29.67 12.76
C GLU A 162 -11.69 29.90 11.24
N GLY A 163 -11.68 28.84 10.43
CA GLY A 163 -11.64 28.91 8.96
C GLY A 163 -10.28 29.21 8.37
N LYS A 164 -9.20 29.21 9.16
CA LYS A 164 -7.84 29.46 8.68
C LYS A 164 -7.26 28.21 8.03
N LYS A 165 -6.60 28.39 6.89
CA LYS A 165 -5.93 27.31 6.15
C LYS A 165 -4.70 26.81 6.90
N VAL A 166 -4.50 25.51 6.86
CA VAL A 166 -3.35 24.82 7.48
C VAL A 166 -2.25 24.52 6.45
N PHE A 167 -2.64 24.28 5.20
CA PHE A 167 -1.72 23.96 4.11
C PHE A 167 -1.68 25.07 3.09
N ASN A 168 -0.49 25.34 2.55
CA ASN A 168 -0.27 26.35 1.52
C ASN A 168 0.78 25.88 0.51
N TYR A 169 0.71 26.36 -0.73
CA TYR A 169 1.81 26.24 -1.68
C TYR A 169 2.96 27.15 -1.31
N GLN A 170 4.15 26.58 -1.41
CA GLN A 170 5.41 27.28 -1.27
C GLN A 170 6.25 27.06 -2.53
N GLU A 171 7.14 27.98 -2.83
CA GLU A 171 8.02 28.00 -3.99
C GLU A 171 7.29 28.04 -5.34
N ARG A 172 8.03 27.89 -6.46
CA ARG A 172 7.54 28.00 -7.83
C ARG A 172 8.14 26.92 -8.73
N GLY A 173 7.43 26.60 -9.81
CA GLY A 173 7.88 25.62 -10.81
C GLY A 173 8.10 24.24 -10.21
N ASN A 174 9.24 23.63 -10.52
CA ASN A 174 9.61 22.31 -9.99
C ASN A 174 9.95 22.32 -8.49
N GLU A 175 10.25 23.49 -7.91
CA GLU A 175 10.50 23.68 -6.50
C GLU A 175 9.21 23.67 -5.66
N THR A 176 8.04 23.82 -6.30
CA THR A 176 6.75 23.92 -5.63
C THR A 176 6.48 22.70 -4.74
N PHE A 177 6.08 22.96 -3.51
CA PHE A 177 5.62 21.95 -2.55
C PHE A 177 4.48 22.48 -1.68
N VAL A 178 3.84 21.59 -0.93
CA VAL A 178 2.79 21.93 0.02
C VAL A 178 3.43 22.04 1.41
N GLY A 179 3.47 23.25 1.96
CA GLY A 179 3.95 23.50 3.32
C GLY A 179 2.81 23.51 4.33
N ILE A 180 3.16 23.33 5.60
CA ILE A 180 2.24 23.35 6.75
C ILE A 180 2.49 24.62 7.56
N ASP A 181 1.42 25.29 7.95
CA ASP A 181 1.43 26.32 8.98
C ASP A 181 1.33 25.63 10.34
N TYR A 182 2.44 25.54 11.07
CA TYR A 182 2.54 24.80 12.32
C TYR A 182 1.64 25.39 13.43
N GLU A 183 1.43 26.73 13.44
CA GLU A 183 0.55 27.37 14.41
C GLU A 183 -0.91 26.99 14.15
N GLN A 184 -1.31 26.89 12.90
CA GLN A 184 -2.69 26.49 12.56
C GLN A 184 -2.87 24.98 12.69
N GLU A 185 -1.84 24.18 12.36
CA GLU A 185 -1.86 22.73 12.54
C GLU A 185 -2.06 22.33 14.01
N ALA A 186 -1.37 23.01 14.93
CA ALA A 186 -1.51 22.78 16.37
C ALA A 186 -2.93 23.05 16.91
N LYS A 187 -3.75 23.86 16.21
CA LYS A 187 -5.14 24.16 16.55
C LYS A 187 -6.14 23.16 16.01
N LEU A 188 -5.72 22.23 15.13
CA LEU A 188 -6.60 21.21 14.63
C LEU A 188 -7.07 20.28 15.76
N THR A 189 -8.31 19.82 15.67
CA THR A 189 -8.77 18.69 16.48
C THR A 189 -8.20 17.37 15.94
N GLU A 190 -8.29 16.29 16.71
CA GLU A 190 -7.90 14.95 16.23
C GLU A 190 -8.73 14.52 15.02
N GLU A 191 -10.02 14.83 15.02
CA GLU A 191 -10.92 14.56 13.91
C GLU A 191 -10.50 15.32 12.64
N GLN A 192 -10.15 16.61 12.76
CA GLN A 192 -9.69 17.43 11.63
C GLN A 192 -8.35 16.93 11.08
N ALA A 193 -7.42 16.53 11.95
CA ALA A 193 -6.15 15.93 11.55
C ALA A 193 -6.37 14.59 10.84
N SER A 194 -7.22 13.72 11.38
CA SER A 194 -7.63 12.46 10.74
C SER A 194 -8.25 12.71 9.37
N ASN A 195 -9.15 13.69 9.27
CA ASN A 195 -9.78 14.07 8.00
C ASN A 195 -8.75 14.56 6.97
N ALA A 196 -7.72 15.31 7.38
CA ALA A 196 -6.62 15.73 6.48
C ALA A 196 -5.88 14.53 5.87
N MET A 197 -5.64 13.47 6.65
CA MET A 197 -5.05 12.22 6.16
C MET A 197 -6.00 11.48 5.20
N HIS A 198 -7.31 11.49 5.45
CA HIS A 198 -8.32 10.88 4.58
C HIS A 198 -8.48 11.63 3.25
N ILE A 199 -8.52 12.95 3.27
CA ILE A 199 -8.63 13.81 2.07
C ILE A 199 -7.42 13.67 1.16
N CYS A 200 -6.22 13.45 1.72
CA CYS A 200 -5.01 13.26 0.91
C CYS A 200 -5.15 12.00 0.05
N PRO A 201 -5.03 12.11 -1.29
CA PRO A 201 -5.16 10.95 -2.18
C PRO A 201 -3.97 9.99 -2.12
N THR A 202 -2.88 10.40 -1.46
CA THR A 202 -1.65 9.62 -1.28
C THR A 202 -1.27 9.53 0.20
N GLY A 203 -0.14 8.92 0.50
CA GLY A 203 0.43 8.87 1.86
C GLY A 203 1.31 10.07 2.21
N ALA A 204 1.04 11.25 1.66
CA ALA A 204 1.84 12.45 1.94
C ALA A 204 1.51 13.07 3.31
N ILE A 205 0.26 13.01 3.77
CA ILE A 205 -0.16 13.47 5.09
C ILE A 205 -0.38 12.25 5.97
N ILE A 206 0.35 12.17 7.08
CA ILE A 206 0.33 11.05 8.02
C ILE A 206 0.01 11.61 9.40
N VAL A 207 -1.05 11.12 10.04
CA VAL A 207 -1.33 11.41 11.45
C VAL A 207 -0.45 10.52 12.30
N ARG A 208 0.22 11.09 13.30
CA ARG A 208 1.15 10.36 14.19
C ARG A 208 0.46 9.16 14.85
N GLY A 209 1.07 7.98 14.73
CA GLY A 209 0.53 6.74 15.29
C GLY A 209 -0.68 6.16 14.57
N VAL A 210 -1.08 6.70 13.40
CA VAL A 210 -2.23 6.22 12.63
C VAL A 210 -1.78 5.64 11.30
N SER A 211 -2.28 4.46 10.97
CA SER A 211 -2.13 3.85 9.65
C SER A 211 -3.51 3.63 9.02
N LEU A 212 -3.66 4.01 7.76
CA LEU A 212 -4.82 3.72 6.92
C LEU A 212 -4.52 2.59 5.92
N ALA A 213 -3.40 1.90 6.08
CA ALA A 213 -3.04 0.78 5.21
C ALA A 213 -4.10 -0.32 5.27
N ALA A 214 -4.47 -0.85 4.12
CA ALA A 214 -5.45 -1.90 3.97
C ALA A 214 -4.80 -3.13 3.31
N PRO A 215 -4.94 -4.34 3.87
CA PRO A 215 -4.40 -5.56 3.29
C PRO A 215 -5.20 -6.00 2.06
N PHE A 216 -4.64 -6.96 1.33
CA PHE A 216 -5.33 -7.63 0.23
C PHE A 216 -6.67 -8.23 0.70
N GLY A 217 -7.74 -7.94 -0.03
CA GLY A 217 -9.12 -8.27 0.33
C GLY A 217 -9.91 -7.07 0.89
N ASP A 218 -9.22 -6.06 1.43
CA ASP A 218 -9.82 -4.84 2.00
C ASP A 218 -9.33 -3.56 1.29
N ARG A 219 -8.47 -3.70 0.26
CA ARG A 219 -7.94 -2.55 -0.48
C ARG A 219 -9.02 -1.90 -1.35
N LYS A 220 -8.92 -0.60 -1.59
CA LYS A 220 -9.83 0.15 -2.47
C LYS A 220 -10.02 -0.43 -3.87
N PHE A 221 -9.02 -1.16 -4.35
CA PHE A 221 -8.93 -1.69 -5.71
C PHE A 221 -8.98 -3.22 -5.77
N ASP A 222 -9.38 -3.87 -4.68
CA ASP A 222 -9.61 -5.32 -4.69
C ASP A 222 -10.89 -5.62 -5.46
N MET A 223 -10.84 -6.66 -6.30
CA MET A 223 -12.01 -7.13 -7.02
C MET A 223 -12.99 -7.82 -6.06
N GLU A 224 -14.28 -7.68 -6.30
CA GLU A 224 -15.37 -8.26 -5.47
C GLU A 224 -15.24 -9.77 -5.24
N SER A 225 -14.69 -10.50 -6.24
CA SER A 225 -14.42 -11.94 -6.14
C SER A 225 -13.42 -12.28 -5.03
N VAL A 226 -12.41 -11.43 -4.81
CA VAL A 226 -11.38 -11.62 -3.79
C VAL A 226 -11.94 -11.39 -2.39
N GLN A 227 -12.80 -10.38 -2.23
CA GLN A 227 -13.46 -10.08 -0.95
C GLN A 227 -14.38 -11.24 -0.51
N LYS A 228 -15.09 -11.87 -1.45
CA LYS A 228 -15.98 -13.02 -1.15
C LYS A 228 -15.25 -14.24 -0.61
N ASP A 229 -14.04 -14.51 -1.09
CA ASP A 229 -13.24 -15.64 -0.64
C ASP A 229 -12.56 -15.39 0.71
N TYR A 230 -12.14 -14.14 0.97
CA TYR A 230 -11.54 -13.73 2.24
C TYR A 230 -12.52 -13.82 3.42
N ASN A 231 -13.78 -13.42 3.21
CA ASN A 231 -14.80 -13.39 4.27
C ASN A 231 -15.39 -14.77 4.61
N LYS A 232 -15.14 -15.81 3.82
CA LYS A 232 -15.75 -17.14 4.01
C LYS A 232 -15.13 -18.03 5.04
N LYS A 233 -13.93 -17.72 5.56
CA LYS A 233 -13.22 -18.59 6.52
C LYS A 233 -12.80 -17.81 7.76
N LYS A 234 -13.71 -17.70 8.75
CA LYS A 234 -13.27 -17.46 10.15
C LYS A 234 -12.98 -18.80 10.78
N PRO A 235 -11.72 -19.14 11.10
CA PRO A 235 -11.42 -20.42 11.73
C PRO A 235 -11.88 -20.44 13.19
N SER A 236 -12.42 -21.56 13.60
CA SER A 236 -12.68 -21.85 15.02
C SER A 236 -11.36 -22.29 15.67
N HIS A 237 -10.82 -21.48 16.55
CA HIS A 237 -9.60 -21.81 17.31
C HIS A 237 -9.90 -22.80 18.42
N LYS A 238 -9.22 -23.94 18.40
CA LYS A 238 -9.07 -24.78 19.57
C LYS A 238 -7.85 -24.30 20.36
N ASN A 239 -8.09 -23.59 21.45
CA ASN A 239 -7.02 -23.09 22.31
C ASN A 239 -6.34 -24.23 23.09
N ARG A 240 -5.02 -24.35 22.95
CA ARG A 240 -4.19 -25.08 23.92
C ARG A 240 -3.94 -24.13 25.10
N PRO A 241 -4.00 -24.59 26.36
CA PRO A 241 -3.66 -23.74 27.49
C PRO A 241 -2.21 -23.26 27.36
N PRO A 242 -1.94 -21.95 27.58
CA PRO A 242 -0.59 -21.41 27.48
C PRO A 242 0.33 -22.12 28.51
N VAL A 243 1.58 -22.37 28.11
CA VAL A 243 2.63 -22.79 29.05
C VAL A 243 2.80 -21.67 30.06
N MET A 244 2.54 -21.93 31.34
CA MET A 244 2.52 -20.87 32.35
C MET A 244 3.84 -20.11 32.36
N GLY A 245 3.75 -18.79 32.15
CA GLY A 245 4.83 -17.81 32.29
C GLY A 245 5.60 -17.46 31.01
N LYS A 246 5.58 -18.30 29.95
CA LYS A 246 6.32 -18.02 28.71
C LYS A 246 5.44 -17.34 27.63
N LYS A 247 6.03 -16.45 26.87
CA LYS A 247 5.39 -15.91 25.67
C LYS A 247 5.50 -16.91 24.52
N ILE A 248 4.41 -17.11 23.77
CA ILE A 248 4.40 -18.04 22.64
C ILE A 248 4.72 -17.25 21.37
N VAL A 249 5.74 -17.69 20.64
CA VAL A 249 6.25 -17.08 19.42
C VAL A 249 6.12 -18.05 18.26
N ALA A 250 5.64 -17.58 17.12
CA ALA A 250 5.70 -18.32 15.87
C ALA A 250 6.59 -17.58 14.88
N THR A 251 7.29 -18.32 14.03
CA THR A 251 8.13 -17.72 12.98
C THR A 251 7.93 -18.42 11.64
N VAL A 252 8.14 -17.70 10.56
CA VAL A 252 8.11 -18.27 9.20
C VAL A 252 9.06 -17.52 8.27
N SER A 253 9.71 -18.29 7.39
CA SER A 253 10.41 -17.75 6.22
C SER A 253 9.57 -18.03 4.98
N LEU A 254 9.24 -16.98 4.24
CA LEU A 254 8.56 -17.02 2.95
C LEU A 254 9.61 -16.97 1.82
N ALA A 255 9.40 -16.16 0.78
CA ALA A 255 10.38 -15.98 -0.29
C ALA A 255 11.55 -15.10 0.19
N GLY A 256 12.64 -15.72 0.64
CA GLY A 256 13.84 -15.07 1.16
C GLY A 256 15.01 -16.03 1.25
N CYS A 257 16.09 -15.57 1.88
CA CYS A 257 17.34 -16.33 2.03
C CYS A 257 17.49 -17.00 3.40
N PHE A 258 16.53 -16.85 4.30
CA PHE A 258 16.58 -17.30 5.68
C PHE A 258 17.58 -16.53 6.58
N GLY A 259 18.18 -15.45 6.08
CA GLY A 259 19.21 -14.67 6.78
C GLY A 259 18.68 -13.97 8.04
N CYS A 260 17.41 -13.54 8.06
CA CYS A 260 16.82 -12.91 9.24
C CYS A 260 16.62 -13.89 10.40
N HIS A 261 16.27 -15.16 10.12
CA HIS A 261 16.24 -16.21 11.14
C HIS A 261 17.63 -16.56 11.64
N MET A 262 18.63 -16.58 10.77
CA MET A 262 20.03 -16.76 11.19
C MET A 262 20.46 -15.63 12.10
N SER A 263 20.21 -14.38 11.71
CA SER A 263 20.50 -13.22 12.54
C SER A 263 19.78 -13.26 13.90
N LEU A 264 18.51 -13.72 13.93
CA LEU A 264 17.79 -13.93 15.20
C LEU A 264 18.52 -14.91 16.14
N LEU A 265 19.25 -15.89 15.60
CA LEU A 265 20.01 -16.86 16.38
C LEU A 265 21.42 -16.38 16.76
N ASP A 266 21.94 -15.33 16.08
CA ASP A 266 23.29 -14.79 16.31
C ASP A 266 23.42 -13.92 17.58
N ILE A 267 22.50 -14.05 18.52
CA ILE A 267 22.59 -13.43 19.85
C ILE A 267 23.46 -14.23 20.83
N ASP A 268 24.14 -15.25 20.34
CA ASP A 268 25.11 -16.07 21.07
C ASP A 268 24.52 -16.66 22.39
N THR A 269 25.17 -16.45 23.51
CA THR A 269 24.75 -16.96 24.83
C THR A 269 23.40 -16.42 25.29
N ASP A 270 23.00 -15.22 24.84
CA ASP A 270 21.71 -14.61 25.17
C ASP A 270 20.51 -15.44 24.65
N LEU A 271 20.75 -16.36 23.71
CA LEU A 271 19.74 -17.32 23.26
C LEU A 271 19.19 -18.18 24.40
N LEU A 272 20.00 -18.47 25.42
CA LEU A 272 19.57 -19.22 26.58
C LEU A 272 18.49 -18.49 27.38
N ASP A 273 18.66 -17.17 27.54
CA ASP A 273 17.68 -16.31 28.20
C ASP A 273 16.38 -16.22 27.38
N VAL A 274 16.51 -16.18 26.06
CA VAL A 274 15.34 -16.21 25.14
C VAL A 274 14.52 -17.47 25.35
N VAL A 275 15.16 -18.64 25.40
CA VAL A 275 14.48 -19.94 25.57
C VAL A 275 13.79 -20.05 26.95
N GLU A 276 14.28 -19.33 27.96
CA GLU A 276 13.60 -19.25 29.24
C GLU A 276 12.34 -18.38 29.22
N LEU A 277 12.33 -17.31 28.39
CA LEU A 277 11.25 -16.34 28.32
C LEU A 277 10.18 -16.66 27.29
N VAL A 278 10.53 -17.35 26.19
CA VAL A 278 9.62 -17.68 25.10
C VAL A 278 9.48 -19.18 24.88
N SER A 279 8.37 -19.57 24.29
CA SER A 279 8.12 -20.91 23.77
C SER A 279 7.78 -20.78 22.28
N PHE A 280 8.55 -21.44 21.43
CA PHE A 280 8.25 -21.46 19.99
C PHE A 280 7.12 -22.47 19.71
N ASP A 281 6.13 -22.03 18.93
CA ASP A 281 5.10 -22.87 18.34
C ASP A 281 5.47 -23.18 16.89
N LYS A 282 4.66 -22.81 15.91
CA LYS A 282 5.00 -23.03 14.51
C LYS A 282 6.25 -22.23 14.11
N SER A 283 7.31 -22.94 13.77
CA SER A 283 8.58 -22.32 13.36
C SER A 283 9.40 -23.26 12.47
N PRO A 284 10.15 -22.74 11.49
CA PRO A 284 11.15 -23.54 10.77
C PRO A 284 12.31 -23.97 11.68
N LEU A 285 12.54 -23.27 12.80
CA LEU A 285 13.60 -23.56 13.78
C LEU A 285 13.25 -24.71 14.71
N THR A 286 12.00 -25.18 14.72
CA THR A 286 11.51 -26.24 15.62
C THR A 286 10.81 -27.35 14.83
N ASP A 287 10.47 -28.44 15.51
CA ASP A 287 9.71 -29.55 14.91
C ASP A 287 8.22 -29.21 14.68
N PHE A 288 7.74 -28.13 15.26
CA PHE A 288 6.33 -27.71 15.12
C PHE A 288 6.10 -27.03 13.77
N LYS A 289 5.53 -27.76 12.82
CA LYS A 289 5.22 -27.26 11.45
C LYS A 289 3.80 -26.74 11.29
N THR A 290 2.95 -26.93 12.31
CA THR A 290 1.57 -26.46 12.36
C THR A 290 1.32 -25.70 13.65
N PHE A 291 0.38 -24.77 13.65
CA PHE A 291 -0.02 -24.08 14.87
C PHE A 291 -0.69 -25.05 15.84
N THR A 292 -0.22 -25.07 17.08
CA THR A 292 -0.79 -25.87 18.19
C THR A 292 -1.53 -24.96 19.18
N SER A 293 -1.24 -23.67 19.19
CA SER A 293 -1.84 -22.68 20.08
C SER A 293 -1.93 -21.30 19.41
N ARG A 294 -2.64 -20.37 20.07
CA ARG A 294 -2.58 -18.96 19.70
C ARG A 294 -1.26 -18.37 20.18
N CYS A 295 -0.60 -17.62 19.32
CA CYS A 295 0.70 -17.04 19.57
C CYS A 295 0.59 -15.55 19.92
N HIS A 296 1.43 -15.07 20.84
CA HIS A 296 1.50 -13.66 21.21
C HIS A 296 2.11 -12.85 20.07
N ILE A 297 3.10 -13.40 19.37
CA ILE A 297 3.81 -12.74 18.28
C ILE A 297 4.13 -13.72 17.16
N GLY A 298 4.02 -13.28 15.93
CA GLY A 298 4.49 -13.94 14.71
C GLY A 298 5.59 -13.12 14.05
N LEU A 299 6.78 -13.69 13.84
CA LEU A 299 7.87 -13.08 13.10
C LEU A 299 7.88 -13.61 11.67
N ILE A 300 7.75 -12.73 10.71
CA ILE A 300 7.62 -13.07 9.30
C ILE A 300 8.84 -12.58 8.53
N GLU A 301 9.59 -13.50 7.96
CA GLU A 301 10.69 -13.23 7.04
C GLU A 301 10.31 -13.57 5.61
N GLY A 302 10.88 -12.85 4.64
CA GLY A 302 10.71 -13.11 3.22
C GLY A 302 9.49 -12.43 2.61
N GLY A 303 9.51 -12.25 1.28
CA GLY A 303 8.40 -11.70 0.50
C GLY A 303 7.36 -12.76 0.14
N VAL A 304 6.26 -12.36 -0.48
CA VAL A 304 5.17 -13.23 -0.90
C VAL A 304 5.22 -13.39 -2.41
N CYS A 305 5.64 -14.57 -2.90
CA CYS A 305 5.84 -14.83 -4.34
C CYS A 305 4.93 -15.91 -4.93
N ASN A 306 4.22 -16.69 -4.11
CA ASN A 306 3.34 -17.76 -4.56
C ASN A 306 2.10 -17.92 -3.66
N SER A 307 1.15 -18.74 -4.10
CA SER A 307 -0.12 -18.96 -3.39
C SER A 307 0.05 -19.58 -2.00
N GLU A 308 1.05 -20.42 -1.78
CA GLU A 308 1.33 -21.02 -0.47
C GLU A 308 1.84 -19.97 0.52
N ASN A 309 2.67 -19.02 0.07
CA ASN A 309 3.11 -17.88 0.88
C ASN A 309 1.91 -17.05 1.36
N VAL A 310 0.95 -16.78 0.46
CA VAL A 310 -0.29 -16.05 0.78
C VAL A 310 -1.08 -16.78 1.86
N GLU A 311 -1.31 -18.08 1.67
CA GLU A 311 -2.06 -18.90 2.62
C GLU A 311 -1.36 -18.98 3.99
N THR A 312 -0.04 -19.17 3.97
CA THR A 312 0.78 -19.24 5.19
C THR A 312 0.72 -17.93 5.96
N LEU A 313 0.89 -16.80 5.28
CA LEU A 313 0.85 -15.47 5.90
C LEU A 313 -0.53 -15.16 6.50
N ARG A 314 -1.61 -15.54 5.82
CA ARG A 314 -2.98 -15.43 6.34
C ARG A 314 -3.18 -16.28 7.59
N LYS A 315 -2.66 -17.53 7.62
CA LYS A 315 -2.68 -18.39 8.81
C LYS A 315 -1.93 -17.75 9.97
N PHE A 316 -0.80 -17.08 9.71
CA PHE A 316 -0.08 -16.36 10.76
C PHE A 316 -0.91 -15.20 11.31
N ARG A 317 -1.58 -14.40 10.44
CA ARG A 317 -2.47 -13.32 10.92
C ARG A 317 -3.63 -13.83 11.76
N GLU A 318 -4.16 -14.99 11.44
CA GLU A 318 -5.27 -15.61 12.19
C GLU A 318 -4.84 -16.13 13.56
N HIS A 319 -3.62 -16.64 13.69
CA HIS A 319 -3.15 -17.32 14.90
C HIS A 319 -2.26 -16.47 15.82
N CYS A 320 -1.79 -15.32 15.36
CA CYS A 320 -0.93 -14.45 16.14
C CYS A 320 -1.65 -13.15 16.51
N ASP A 321 -1.46 -12.70 17.76
CA ASP A 321 -2.02 -11.41 18.21
C ASP A 321 -1.32 -10.25 17.54
N ILE A 322 0.01 -10.33 17.45
CA ILE A 322 0.90 -9.34 16.84
C ILE A 322 1.68 -10.00 15.70
N LEU A 323 1.76 -9.34 14.54
CA LEU A 323 2.64 -9.72 13.44
C LEU A 323 3.74 -8.70 13.24
N VAL A 324 4.97 -9.19 13.11
CA VAL A 324 6.16 -8.42 12.85
C VAL A 324 6.77 -8.84 11.53
N SER A 325 6.92 -7.90 10.61
CA SER A 325 7.68 -8.06 9.37
C SER A 325 9.17 -7.90 9.68
N LEU A 326 9.95 -8.94 9.41
CA LEU A 326 11.37 -9.02 9.74
C LEU A 326 12.22 -9.05 8.48
N GLY A 327 13.05 -8.04 8.30
CA GLY A 327 13.98 -7.93 7.18
C GLY A 327 13.37 -7.33 5.90
N GLU A 328 14.24 -6.86 5.02
CA GLU A 328 13.90 -6.14 3.78
C GLU A 328 12.92 -6.89 2.87
N CYS A 329 13.08 -8.21 2.75
CA CYS A 329 12.20 -9.01 1.88
C CYS A 329 10.74 -9.00 2.36
N SER A 330 10.53 -9.05 3.67
CA SER A 330 9.21 -9.02 4.29
C SER A 330 8.60 -7.62 4.28
N VAL A 331 9.43 -6.59 4.47
CA VAL A 331 9.01 -5.18 4.63
C VAL A 331 8.72 -4.52 3.27
N TRP A 332 9.60 -4.70 2.26
CA TRP A 332 9.50 -4.04 0.94
C TRP A 332 9.43 -5.02 -0.24
N GLY A 333 9.60 -6.30 -0.02
CA GLY A 333 9.82 -7.29 -1.07
C GLY A 333 11.30 -7.60 -1.32
N GLY A 334 12.23 -6.70 -0.98
CA GLY A 334 13.69 -6.88 -1.04
C GLY A 334 14.22 -7.43 -2.36
N LEU A 335 15.28 -8.24 -2.31
CA LEU A 335 15.85 -8.90 -3.49
C LEU A 335 14.84 -9.74 -4.28
N PRO A 336 13.93 -10.53 -3.67
CA PRO A 336 12.93 -11.28 -4.42
C PRO A 336 12.04 -10.40 -5.32
N SER A 337 11.77 -9.15 -4.92
CA SER A 337 10.93 -8.24 -5.69
C SER A 337 11.63 -7.65 -6.92
N MET A 338 12.93 -7.84 -7.10
CA MET A 338 13.65 -7.39 -8.32
C MET A 338 13.05 -8.01 -9.58
N ARG A 339 12.48 -9.21 -9.50
CA ARG A 339 11.78 -9.82 -10.63
C ARG A 339 10.53 -9.06 -11.07
N ASN A 340 9.99 -8.16 -10.24
CA ASN A 340 8.77 -7.41 -10.56
C ASN A 340 8.94 -6.43 -11.74
N SER A 341 10.18 -6.15 -12.13
CA SER A 341 10.50 -5.35 -13.31
C SER A 341 10.50 -6.15 -14.61
N ILE A 342 10.38 -7.48 -14.53
CA ILE A 342 10.43 -8.41 -15.66
C ILE A 342 9.10 -9.18 -15.69
N PRO A 343 8.45 -9.35 -16.86
CA PRO A 343 7.25 -10.17 -16.99
C PRO A 343 7.49 -11.59 -16.47
N LEU A 344 6.51 -12.14 -15.74
CA LEU A 344 6.64 -13.50 -15.16
C LEU A 344 6.92 -14.56 -16.22
N SER A 345 6.30 -14.45 -17.41
CA SER A 345 6.54 -15.37 -18.53
C SER A 345 8.01 -15.42 -18.92
N GLU A 346 8.67 -14.26 -19.05
CA GLU A 346 10.09 -14.18 -19.39
C GLU A 346 10.96 -14.81 -18.30
N CYS A 347 10.62 -14.56 -17.02
CA CYS A 347 11.34 -15.21 -15.91
C CYS A 347 11.24 -16.74 -15.96
N LEU A 348 10.03 -17.26 -16.27
CA LEU A 348 9.80 -18.70 -16.35
C LEU A 348 10.46 -19.32 -17.59
N GLU A 349 10.43 -18.63 -18.73
CA GLU A 349 11.12 -19.05 -19.96
C GLU A 349 12.64 -19.13 -19.74
N GLU A 350 13.24 -18.10 -19.14
CA GLU A 350 14.66 -18.09 -18.83
C GLU A 350 15.06 -19.21 -17.86
N ALA A 351 14.25 -19.41 -16.79
CA ALA A 351 14.56 -20.41 -15.78
C ALA A 351 14.41 -21.85 -16.25
N TYR A 352 13.43 -22.13 -17.10
CA TYR A 352 13.05 -23.52 -17.45
C TYR A 352 13.23 -23.89 -18.91
N LEU A 353 13.15 -22.92 -19.84
CA LEU A 353 13.28 -23.20 -21.28
C LEU A 353 14.66 -22.85 -21.83
N ASN A 354 15.24 -21.71 -21.40
CA ASN A 354 16.46 -21.15 -21.97
C ASN A 354 17.68 -21.33 -21.05
N SER A 355 17.52 -21.92 -19.87
CA SER A 355 18.63 -22.10 -18.95
C SER A 355 19.72 -22.97 -19.56
N PRO A 356 21.00 -22.58 -19.49
CA PRO A 356 22.12 -23.36 -20.02
C PRO A 356 22.32 -24.72 -19.32
N THR A 357 21.67 -24.91 -18.16
CA THR A 357 21.67 -26.15 -17.40
C THR A 357 20.46 -27.04 -17.68
N SER A 358 19.54 -26.61 -18.51
CA SER A 358 18.39 -27.41 -18.93
C SER A 358 18.82 -28.44 -19.95
N GLU A 359 18.44 -29.71 -19.73
CA GLU A 359 18.75 -30.80 -20.66
C GLU A 359 17.95 -30.62 -21.95
N PRO A 360 18.57 -30.74 -23.13
CA PRO A 360 17.89 -30.60 -24.40
C PRO A 360 16.68 -31.54 -24.52
N GLY A 361 15.52 -31.00 -24.81
CA GLY A 361 14.25 -31.73 -24.92
C GLY A 361 13.43 -31.84 -23.64
N CYS A 362 13.94 -31.37 -22.50
CA CYS A 362 13.21 -31.27 -21.21
C CYS A 362 12.68 -29.86 -20.93
N ASN A 363 12.53 -29.04 -21.95
CA ASN A 363 12.17 -27.62 -21.82
C ASN A 363 10.66 -27.46 -21.55
N ILE A 364 10.26 -27.69 -20.30
CA ILE A 364 8.86 -27.59 -19.87
C ILE A 364 8.80 -26.67 -18.65
N ILE A 365 7.94 -25.65 -18.70
CA ILE A 365 7.59 -24.87 -17.49
C ILE A 365 6.80 -25.80 -16.57
N PRO A 366 7.26 -26.05 -15.33
CA PRO A 366 6.59 -26.99 -14.42
C PRO A 366 5.18 -26.54 -14.11
N TYR A 367 4.22 -27.45 -14.27
CA TYR A 367 2.82 -27.25 -13.92
C TYR A 367 2.26 -28.53 -13.30
N HIS A 368 1.73 -28.41 -12.10
CA HIS A 368 0.98 -29.46 -11.42
C HIS A 368 -0.01 -28.82 -10.44
N GLU A 369 -1.10 -29.49 -10.12
CA GLU A 369 -2.10 -28.97 -9.18
C GLU A 369 -1.56 -28.84 -7.74
N ASP A 370 -0.58 -29.67 -7.37
CA ASP A 370 0.08 -29.63 -6.05
C ASP A 370 1.21 -28.59 -5.97
N LEU A 371 1.59 -27.95 -7.07
CA LEU A 371 2.60 -26.91 -7.07
C LEU A 371 1.97 -25.55 -6.71
N PRO A 372 2.58 -24.79 -5.79
CA PRO A 372 2.12 -23.45 -5.48
C PRO A 372 2.14 -22.57 -6.72
N LYS A 373 1.03 -21.93 -7.03
CA LYS A 373 0.93 -21.00 -8.15
C LYS A 373 1.79 -19.78 -7.92
N ILE A 374 2.74 -19.52 -8.81
CA ILE A 374 3.56 -18.31 -8.75
C ILE A 374 2.69 -17.09 -9.05
N LEU A 375 2.82 -16.05 -8.23
CA LEU A 375 2.09 -14.79 -8.39
C LEU A 375 2.73 -13.96 -9.51
N ASP A 376 1.94 -13.07 -10.10
CA ASP A 376 2.36 -12.12 -11.13
C ASP A 376 3.57 -11.27 -10.68
N ARG A 377 3.63 -10.95 -9.36
CA ARG A 377 4.70 -10.19 -8.73
C ARG A 377 5.00 -10.73 -7.34
N VAL A 378 6.13 -10.31 -6.77
CA VAL A 378 6.46 -10.49 -5.36
C VAL A 378 5.86 -9.33 -4.58
N TYR A 379 5.11 -9.64 -3.53
CA TYR A 379 4.47 -8.69 -2.64
C TYR A 379 5.22 -8.60 -1.32
N ALA A 380 5.22 -7.44 -0.70
CA ALA A 380 5.58 -7.29 0.70
C ALA A 380 4.47 -7.87 1.60
N CYS A 381 4.80 -8.25 2.83
CA CYS A 381 3.83 -8.92 3.71
C CYS A 381 2.62 -8.05 4.06
N ASN A 382 2.82 -6.74 4.21
CA ASN A 382 1.75 -5.79 4.50
C ASN A 382 0.79 -5.55 3.30
N GLU A 383 1.15 -5.97 2.11
CA GLU A 383 0.24 -5.95 0.96
C GLU A 383 -0.78 -7.11 1.01
N ILE A 384 -0.51 -8.14 1.80
CA ILE A 384 -1.34 -9.35 1.89
C ILE A 384 -2.15 -9.40 3.19
N VAL A 385 -1.56 -9.02 4.34
CA VAL A 385 -2.24 -8.97 5.64
C VAL A 385 -1.82 -7.73 6.40
N LYS A 386 -2.57 -7.35 7.43
CA LYS A 386 -2.15 -6.29 8.35
C LYS A 386 -0.92 -6.74 9.13
N ILE A 387 0.15 -5.96 9.06
CA ILE A 387 1.36 -6.07 9.86
C ILE A 387 1.31 -5.01 10.97
N ASP A 388 1.71 -5.36 12.18
CA ASP A 388 1.64 -4.48 13.33
C ASP A 388 2.97 -3.73 13.57
N TYR A 389 4.12 -4.40 13.30
CA TYR A 389 5.46 -3.81 13.47
C TYR A 389 6.40 -4.24 12.34
N TYR A 390 7.44 -3.43 12.12
CA TYR A 390 8.43 -3.65 11.06
C TYR A 390 9.84 -3.54 11.66
N ILE A 391 10.70 -4.50 11.34
CA ILE A 391 12.13 -4.51 11.68
C ILE A 391 12.90 -4.64 10.36
N PRO A 392 13.29 -3.52 9.73
CA PRO A 392 14.04 -3.53 8.48
C PRO A 392 15.51 -3.94 8.70
N GLY A 393 16.19 -4.31 7.60
CA GLY A 393 17.59 -4.72 7.54
C GLY A 393 17.76 -5.96 6.65
N CYS A 394 18.97 -6.19 6.12
CA CYS A 394 19.25 -7.34 5.23
C CYS A 394 20.55 -8.07 5.63
N PRO A 395 20.52 -8.88 6.70
CA PRO A 395 19.48 -9.01 7.72
C PRO A 395 19.52 -7.87 8.75
N PRO A 396 18.47 -7.67 9.56
CA PRO A 396 18.55 -6.79 10.73
C PRO A 396 19.56 -7.32 11.74
N ASP A 397 20.19 -6.44 12.51
CA ASP A 397 21.11 -6.82 13.59
C ASP A 397 20.42 -7.65 14.68
N ALA A 398 21.08 -8.72 15.14
CA ALA A 398 20.53 -9.68 16.10
C ALA A 398 20.08 -9.03 17.42
N ASN A 399 20.88 -8.10 17.98
CA ASN A 399 20.51 -7.40 19.20
C ASN A 399 19.32 -6.46 18.98
N HIS A 400 19.22 -5.83 17.81
CA HIS A 400 18.09 -4.98 17.46
C HIS A 400 16.80 -5.80 17.35
N ILE A 401 16.84 -6.97 16.69
CA ILE A 401 15.69 -7.88 16.61
C ILE A 401 15.19 -8.23 18.02
N TRP A 402 16.11 -8.66 18.88
CA TRP A 402 15.75 -9.14 20.19
C TRP A 402 15.24 -8.03 21.12
N LYS A 403 15.89 -6.86 21.11
CA LYS A 403 15.43 -5.68 21.85
C LYS A 403 14.04 -5.24 21.39
N ALA A 404 13.78 -5.22 20.09
CA ALA A 404 12.47 -4.90 19.53
C ALA A 404 11.41 -5.93 19.97
N VAL A 405 11.72 -7.22 19.93
CA VAL A 405 10.81 -8.29 20.39
C VAL A 405 10.52 -8.17 21.89
N LYS A 406 11.52 -7.86 22.74
CA LYS A 406 11.34 -7.58 24.16
C LYS A 406 10.43 -6.39 24.40
N ASN A 407 10.65 -5.29 23.70
CA ASN A 407 9.77 -4.12 23.77
C ASN A 407 8.31 -4.47 23.45
N ILE A 408 8.07 -5.20 22.35
CA ILE A 408 6.73 -5.57 21.92
C ILE A 408 6.04 -6.51 22.91
N LEU A 409 6.77 -7.48 23.48
CA LEU A 409 6.18 -8.52 24.33
C LEU A 409 6.04 -8.13 25.80
N TRP A 410 6.94 -7.29 26.31
CA TRP A 410 7.01 -6.93 27.75
C TRP A 410 6.94 -5.42 28.00
N GLY A 411 6.95 -4.57 26.96
CA GLY A 411 6.92 -3.12 27.09
C GLY A 411 8.24 -2.54 27.59
N GLU A 412 9.36 -3.23 27.39
CA GLU A 412 10.69 -2.68 27.70
C GLU A 412 10.96 -1.49 26.78
N GLU A 413 11.46 -0.38 27.36
CA GLU A 413 11.77 0.82 26.57
C GLU A 413 12.93 0.52 25.63
N TYR A 414 12.71 0.78 24.32
CA TYR A 414 13.70 0.57 23.28
C TYR A 414 13.64 1.70 22.27
N SER A 415 14.78 2.34 22.07
CA SER A 415 14.98 3.38 21.08
C SER A 415 16.24 3.09 20.29
N ILE A 416 16.15 3.14 18.98
CA ILE A 416 17.29 3.08 18.06
C ILE A 416 17.56 4.50 17.57
N LEU A 417 18.80 4.96 17.68
CA LEU A 417 19.20 6.21 17.02
C LEU A 417 19.21 6.00 15.50
N TYR A 418 18.76 6.97 14.75
CA TYR A 418 18.74 6.91 13.28
C TYR A 418 20.11 6.58 12.69
N SER A 419 21.21 7.01 13.33
CA SER A 419 22.58 6.69 12.94
C SER A 419 22.99 5.22 13.12
N GLU A 420 22.22 4.45 13.92
CA GLU A 420 22.42 3.02 14.15
C GLU A 420 21.57 2.16 13.21
N PHE A 421 20.64 2.78 12.49
CA PHE A 421 19.80 2.12 11.51
C PHE A 421 20.61 1.81 10.25
N LYS A 422 20.84 0.54 10.00
CA LYS A 422 21.45 0.06 8.76
C LYS A 422 20.38 -0.64 7.93
N TYR A 423 20.26 -0.24 6.67
CA TYR A 423 19.34 -0.83 5.72
C TYR A 423 20.01 -1.86 4.80
N ASP A 424 21.31 -2.01 4.91
CA ASP A 424 22.18 -2.87 4.10
C ASP A 424 23.17 -3.68 4.96
#